data_36bc417ec85f276668217881885bc100
#
_entry.id   36bc417ec85f276668217881885bc100
#
_cell.length_a   1.000
_cell.length_b   1.000
_cell.length_c   1.000
_cell.angle_alpha   90.00
_cell.angle_beta   90.00
_cell.angle_gamma   90.00
#
_symmetry.space_group_name_H-M   'P 1'
#
loop_
_entity.id
_entity.type
_entity.pdbx_description
1 polymer ?
#
loop_
_entity_poly.entity_id
_entity_poly.type
_entity_poly.pdbx_seq_one_letter_code
_entity_poly.pdbx_strand_id
1 'polypeptide(L)'
;MGHGEQAKFFAYAHAGYFRGLICGLYKNEGVDILLNSLSQSMLNDSLLSGALTTCIAAELGEQSVSLACAGHPRPWLIQPDKVEILPITGMLAGIAEDTRYSKLELTLAAGERLMLYTDGLLESRSQTRAQLYHHELEQLLLATLSQPIEQAARAIAQWFDHLHGGTPEDDMTVVLIEHVSTA
;
A
#
# COMPACT_ATOMS: atom_id res chain seq x y z
N MET A 1 -28.19 -3.72 18.55
CA MET A 1 -26.97 -2.90 18.80
C MET A 1 -25.78 -3.55 18.13
N GLY A 2 -25.38 -3.03 17.11
CA GLY A 2 -24.15 -2.65 16.43
C GLY A 2 -23.01 -3.66 16.33
N HIS A 3 -23.18 -4.79 15.57
CA HIS A 3 -22.00 -5.55 15.12
C HIS A 3 -20.98 -4.68 14.36
N GLY A 4 -21.43 -3.61 13.68
CA GLY A 4 -20.55 -2.69 12.96
C GLY A 4 -19.72 -1.75 13.83
N GLU A 5 -20.22 -1.30 14.97
CA GLU A 5 -19.47 -0.38 15.86
C GLU A 5 -18.38 -1.11 16.65
N GLN A 6 -18.66 -2.35 17.09
CA GLN A 6 -17.64 -3.17 17.74
C GLN A 6 -16.51 -3.54 16.77
N ALA A 7 -16.82 -3.90 15.54
CA ALA A 7 -15.83 -4.19 14.51
C ALA A 7 -14.92 -2.97 14.24
N LYS A 8 -15.50 -1.77 14.13
CA LYS A 8 -14.72 -0.52 13.98
C LYS A 8 -13.82 -0.25 15.19
N PHE A 9 -14.34 -0.42 16.41
CA PHE A 9 -13.53 -0.24 17.63
C PHE A 9 -12.31 -1.18 17.65
N PHE A 10 -12.51 -2.46 17.32
CA PHE A 10 -11.41 -3.43 17.23
C PHE A 10 -10.43 -3.07 16.14
N ALA A 11 -10.88 -2.61 14.97
CA ALA A 11 -10.02 -2.17 13.88
C ALA A 11 -9.13 -0.98 14.31
N TYR A 12 -9.71 0.03 14.97
CA TYR A 12 -8.93 1.17 15.49
C TYR A 12 -7.95 0.77 16.59
N ALA A 13 -8.35 -0.11 17.51
CA ALA A 13 -7.48 -0.60 18.57
C ALA A 13 -6.30 -1.39 17.99
N HIS A 14 -6.55 -2.26 17.02
CA HIS A 14 -5.52 -3.00 16.30
C HIS A 14 -4.60 -2.06 15.51
N ALA A 15 -5.13 -1.07 14.79
CA ALA A 15 -4.31 -0.11 14.06
C ALA A 15 -3.38 0.69 14.99
N GLY A 16 -3.89 1.14 16.14
CA GLY A 16 -3.08 1.81 17.15
C GLY A 16 -1.98 0.93 17.75
N TYR A 17 -2.32 -0.32 18.06
CA TYR A 17 -1.38 -1.32 18.54
C TYR A 17 -0.31 -1.65 17.50
N PHE A 18 -0.71 -1.87 16.24
CA PHE A 18 0.19 -2.07 15.10
C PHE A 18 1.18 -0.93 14.93
N ARG A 19 0.68 0.31 14.97
CA ARG A 19 1.54 1.49 14.89
C ARG A 19 2.58 1.49 16.02
N GLY A 20 2.17 1.21 17.25
CA GLY A 20 3.08 1.13 18.41
C GLY A 20 4.14 0.05 18.21
N LEU A 21 3.73 -1.12 17.73
CA LEU A 21 4.62 -2.24 17.44
C LEU A 21 5.64 -1.89 16.35
N ILE A 22 5.20 -1.32 15.22
CA ILE A 22 6.08 -0.87 14.14
C ILE A 22 7.10 0.16 14.64
N CYS A 23 6.65 1.16 15.40
CA CYS A 23 7.55 2.18 15.98
C CYS A 23 8.58 1.56 16.94
N GLY A 24 8.20 0.54 17.69
CA GLY A 24 9.11 -0.17 18.61
C GLY A 24 10.09 -1.12 17.90
N LEU A 25 9.71 -1.68 16.75
CA LEU A 25 10.52 -2.62 15.98
C LEU A 25 11.44 -1.93 14.96
N TYR A 26 11.11 -0.72 14.53
CA TYR A 26 11.91 -0.02 13.55
C TYR A 26 13.25 0.42 14.10
N LYS A 27 14.34 -0.16 13.60
CA LYS A 27 15.74 0.09 14.02
C LYS A 27 16.62 0.62 12.90
N ASN A 28 16.03 1.04 11.79
CA ASN A 28 16.77 1.50 10.60
C ASN A 28 17.67 0.39 9.98
N GLU A 29 17.24 -0.86 10.11
CA GLU A 29 17.97 -2.05 9.59
C GLU A 29 17.43 -2.52 8.22
N GLY A 30 16.36 -1.88 7.72
CA GLY A 30 15.71 -2.15 6.45
C GLY A 30 14.27 -2.67 6.60
N VAL A 31 13.51 -2.45 5.54
CA VAL A 31 12.04 -2.73 5.51
C VAL A 31 11.72 -4.23 5.56
N ASP A 32 12.55 -5.08 5.01
CA ASP A 32 12.42 -6.54 5.08
C ASP A 32 12.63 -7.08 6.50
N ILE A 33 13.62 -6.56 7.21
CA ILE A 33 13.88 -6.89 8.62
C ILE A 33 12.72 -6.41 9.49
N LEU A 34 12.21 -5.21 9.23
CA LEU A 34 11.03 -4.69 9.93
C LEU A 34 9.83 -5.63 9.76
N LEU A 35 9.50 -6.03 8.51
CA LEU A 35 8.36 -6.93 8.26
C LEU A 35 8.58 -8.33 8.84
N ASN A 36 9.79 -8.87 8.80
CA ASN A 36 10.12 -10.13 9.46
C ASN A 36 9.88 -10.04 10.98
N SER A 37 10.36 -8.98 11.62
CA SER A 37 10.20 -8.75 13.06
C SER A 37 8.73 -8.53 13.43
N LEU A 38 7.98 -7.79 12.60
CA LEU A 38 6.54 -7.58 12.76
C LEU A 38 5.77 -8.90 12.70
N SER A 39 6.02 -9.72 11.67
CA SER A 39 5.38 -11.01 11.48
C SER A 39 5.63 -11.96 12.66
N GLN A 40 6.87 -12.02 13.15
CA GLN A 40 7.22 -12.84 14.32
C GLN A 40 6.55 -12.32 15.60
N SER A 41 6.50 -11.00 15.78
CA SER A 41 5.83 -10.41 16.94
C SER A 41 4.33 -10.71 16.95
N MET A 42 3.68 -10.66 15.78
CA MET A 42 2.26 -11.01 15.63
C MET A 42 1.96 -12.47 15.98
N LEU A 43 2.82 -13.40 15.58
CA LEU A 43 2.67 -14.83 15.90
C LEU A 43 2.77 -15.11 17.38
N ASN A 44 3.61 -14.36 18.09
CA ASN A 44 3.88 -14.54 19.50
C ASN A 44 2.92 -13.75 20.43
N ASP A 45 2.10 -12.87 19.86
CA ASP A 45 1.21 -12.00 20.62
C ASP A 45 -0.21 -12.54 20.63
N SER A 46 -0.71 -12.89 21.81
CA SER A 46 -2.07 -13.42 21.99
C SER A 46 -3.18 -12.44 21.58
N LEU A 47 -2.91 -11.12 21.63
CA LEU A 47 -3.85 -10.08 21.19
C LEU A 47 -3.99 -10.02 19.67
N LEU A 48 -2.96 -10.44 18.94
CA LEU A 48 -2.90 -10.47 17.48
C LEU A 48 -3.09 -11.89 16.91
N SER A 49 -3.19 -12.89 17.76
CA SER A 49 -3.36 -14.28 17.35
C SER A 49 -4.59 -14.45 16.44
N GLY A 50 -4.36 -14.89 15.21
CA GLY A 50 -5.39 -15.04 14.18
C GLY A 50 -5.75 -13.75 13.43
N ALA A 51 -5.13 -12.62 13.75
CA ALA A 51 -5.27 -11.41 12.93
C ALA A 51 -4.48 -11.59 11.63
N LEU A 52 -5.18 -11.53 10.50
CA LEU A 52 -4.56 -11.50 9.18
C LEU A 52 -4.33 -10.04 8.79
N THR A 53 -3.08 -9.70 8.49
CA THR A 53 -2.73 -8.33 8.15
C THR A 53 -1.91 -8.29 6.88
N THR A 54 -2.31 -7.40 5.97
CA THR A 54 -1.49 -6.99 4.84
C THR A 54 -0.67 -5.77 5.22
N CYS A 55 0.57 -5.70 4.72
CA CYS A 55 1.43 -4.57 4.97
C CYS A 55 2.38 -4.35 3.78
N ILE A 56 2.59 -3.09 3.43
CA ILE A 56 3.69 -2.65 2.59
C ILE A 56 4.52 -1.65 3.37
N ALA A 57 5.84 -1.89 3.42
CA ALA A 57 6.79 -0.97 4.03
C ALA A 57 7.64 -0.34 2.93
N ALA A 58 7.82 0.97 3.01
CA ALA A 58 8.65 1.74 2.10
C ALA A 58 9.64 2.60 2.91
N GLU A 59 10.92 2.51 2.58
CA GLU A 59 11.99 3.36 3.10
C GLU A 59 12.50 4.24 1.96
N LEU A 60 12.49 5.55 2.20
CA LEU A 60 12.83 6.54 1.20
C LEU A 60 14.24 7.07 1.46
N GLY A 61 15.14 6.92 0.47
CA GLY A 61 16.42 7.60 0.39
C GLY A 61 16.32 8.84 -0.51
N GLU A 62 17.45 9.44 -0.84
CA GLU A 62 17.48 10.63 -1.71
C GLU A 62 16.92 10.35 -3.11
N GLN A 63 17.31 9.23 -3.72
CA GLN A 63 16.84 8.80 -5.05
C GLN A 63 16.45 7.30 -5.05
N SER A 64 16.52 6.65 -3.90
CA SER A 64 16.23 5.22 -3.76
C SER A 64 14.97 5.00 -2.94
N VAL A 65 14.25 3.94 -3.30
CA VAL A 65 13.14 3.43 -2.51
C VAL A 65 13.38 1.96 -2.26
N SER A 66 13.34 1.56 -1.00
CA SER A 66 13.36 0.15 -0.59
C SER A 66 11.96 -0.26 -0.18
N LEU A 67 11.47 -1.35 -0.73
CA LEU A 67 10.12 -1.87 -0.49
C LEU A 67 10.18 -3.29 0.07
N ALA A 68 9.27 -3.61 1.01
CA ALA A 68 8.96 -4.98 1.40
C ALA A 68 7.44 -5.15 1.53
N CYS A 69 6.92 -6.32 1.13
CA CYS A 69 5.49 -6.55 0.99
C CYS A 69 5.06 -7.81 1.74
N ALA A 70 4.04 -7.68 2.57
CA ALA A 70 3.38 -8.76 3.29
C ALA A 70 1.92 -8.86 2.84
N GLY A 71 1.63 -9.57 1.73
CA GLY A 71 0.28 -9.81 1.22
C GLY A 71 -0.48 -8.57 0.75
N HIS A 72 0.17 -7.43 0.63
CA HIS A 72 -0.45 -6.17 0.23
C HIS A 72 -0.51 -6.04 -1.30
N PRO A 73 -1.45 -5.23 -1.87
CA PRO A 73 -1.44 -4.93 -3.29
C PRO A 73 -0.09 -4.44 -3.78
N ARG A 74 0.29 -4.90 -4.98
CA ARG A 74 1.60 -4.57 -5.55
C ARG A 74 1.67 -3.10 -5.93
N PRO A 75 2.76 -2.39 -5.56
CA PRO A 75 2.97 -0.99 -5.95
C PRO A 75 3.05 -0.80 -7.46
N TRP A 76 2.68 0.40 -7.91
CA TRP A 76 2.82 0.80 -9.30
C TRP A 76 3.90 1.87 -9.44
N LEU A 77 4.84 1.66 -10.34
CA LEU A 77 5.82 2.64 -10.78
C LEU A 77 5.30 3.34 -12.04
N ILE A 78 5.08 4.65 -11.93
CA ILE A 78 4.56 5.48 -13.02
C ILE A 78 5.74 6.21 -13.64
N GLN A 79 6.01 5.89 -14.90
CA GLN A 79 7.07 6.46 -15.72
C GLN A 79 6.46 7.27 -16.87
N PRO A 80 7.23 8.10 -17.58
CA PRO A 80 6.67 8.97 -18.64
C PRO A 80 5.91 8.24 -19.76
N ASP A 81 6.27 7.01 -20.05
CA ASP A 81 5.75 6.21 -21.16
C ASP A 81 4.98 4.95 -20.76
N LYS A 82 5.02 4.58 -19.48
CA LYS A 82 4.37 3.36 -18.98
C LYS A 82 4.07 3.41 -17.50
N VAL A 83 3.17 2.54 -17.10
CA VAL A 83 2.97 2.16 -15.70
C VAL A 83 3.40 0.71 -15.52
N GLU A 84 4.23 0.45 -14.53
CA GLU A 84 4.75 -0.88 -14.23
C GLU A 84 4.28 -1.33 -12.84
N ILE A 85 3.65 -2.51 -12.77
CA ILE A 85 3.31 -3.14 -11.50
C ILE A 85 4.56 -3.84 -10.98
N LEU A 86 5.09 -3.38 -9.85
CA LEU A 86 6.35 -3.88 -9.31
C LEU A 86 6.22 -5.35 -8.88
N PRO A 87 7.24 -6.20 -9.17
CA PRO A 87 7.20 -7.63 -8.91
C PRO A 87 7.53 -7.95 -7.45
N ILE A 88 6.89 -7.27 -6.49
CA ILE A 88 7.07 -7.54 -5.07
C ILE A 88 5.80 -8.13 -4.47
N THR A 89 5.96 -9.21 -3.73
CA THR A 89 4.87 -9.91 -3.05
C THR A 89 5.40 -10.64 -1.82
N GLY A 90 4.52 -11.11 -0.95
CA GLY A 90 4.85 -11.90 0.21
C GLY A 90 3.60 -12.49 0.84
N MET A 91 3.76 -13.42 1.75
CA MET A 91 2.65 -13.95 2.57
C MET A 91 2.16 -12.86 3.53
N LEU A 92 0.93 -13.00 4.00
CA LEU A 92 0.38 -12.15 5.06
C LEU A 92 1.27 -12.18 6.30
N ALA A 93 1.37 -11.05 7.00
CA ALA A 93 2.11 -11.00 8.25
C ALA A 93 1.39 -11.81 9.35
N GLY A 94 2.17 -12.50 10.17
CA GLY A 94 1.66 -13.30 11.27
C GLY A 94 1.04 -14.64 10.89
N ILE A 95 1.24 -15.15 9.63
CA ILE A 95 0.60 -16.38 9.17
C ILE A 95 1.44 -17.64 9.46
N ALA A 96 2.76 -17.56 9.39
CA ALA A 96 3.65 -18.70 9.58
C ALA A 96 5.03 -18.28 10.13
N GLU A 97 5.64 -19.14 10.96
CA GLU A 97 6.94 -18.88 11.60
C GLU A 97 8.09 -18.73 10.61
N ASP A 98 8.05 -19.50 9.52
CA ASP A 98 9.11 -19.51 8.50
C ASP A 98 8.94 -18.45 7.42
N THR A 99 7.94 -17.57 7.55
CA THR A 99 7.74 -16.49 6.58
C THR A 99 8.95 -15.55 6.55
N ARG A 100 9.43 -15.26 5.35
CA ARG A 100 10.51 -14.29 5.11
C ARG A 100 10.07 -13.32 4.02
N TYR A 101 10.35 -12.05 4.25
CA TYR A 101 10.08 -10.99 3.29
C TYR A 101 11.38 -10.57 2.62
N SER A 102 11.32 -10.41 1.32
CA SER A 102 12.44 -9.89 0.54
C SER A 102 12.29 -8.38 0.34
N LYS A 103 13.44 -7.72 0.21
CA LYS A 103 13.52 -6.30 -0.13
C LYS A 103 13.62 -6.14 -1.65
N LEU A 104 12.85 -5.22 -2.21
CA LEU A 104 13.01 -4.70 -3.56
C LEU A 104 13.58 -3.29 -3.46
N GLU A 105 14.70 -3.04 -4.11
CA GLU A 105 15.30 -1.71 -4.23
C GLU A 105 15.09 -1.17 -5.64
N LEU A 106 14.68 0.08 -5.73
CA LEU A 106 14.53 0.79 -6.99
C LEU A 106 15.06 2.22 -6.87
N THR A 107 15.45 2.78 -8.00
CA THR A 107 15.74 4.21 -8.12
C THR A 107 14.51 4.88 -8.69
N LEU A 108 14.06 5.96 -8.05
CA LEU A 108 12.96 6.78 -8.54
C LEU A 108 13.56 8.02 -9.22
N ALA A 109 13.48 8.07 -10.53
CA ALA A 109 14.00 9.19 -11.30
C ALA A 109 13.13 10.45 -11.10
N ALA A 110 13.69 11.62 -11.37
CA ALA A 110 12.94 12.87 -11.27
C ALA A 110 11.71 12.86 -12.18
N GLY A 111 10.55 13.16 -11.63
CA GLY A 111 9.26 13.14 -12.33
C GLY A 111 8.62 11.76 -12.44
N GLU A 112 9.28 10.69 -12.00
CA GLU A 112 8.62 9.39 -11.81
C GLU A 112 7.86 9.36 -10.49
N ARG A 113 6.82 8.54 -10.42
CA ARG A 113 6.01 8.37 -9.22
C ARG A 113 5.87 6.90 -8.84
N LEU A 114 5.88 6.66 -7.54
CA LEU A 114 5.50 5.39 -6.95
C LEU A 114 4.13 5.52 -6.31
N MET A 115 3.22 4.61 -6.63
CA MET A 115 1.90 4.53 -6.02
C MET A 115 1.79 3.29 -5.14
N LEU A 116 1.44 3.50 -3.87
CA LEU A 116 1.01 2.47 -2.93
C LEU A 116 -0.50 2.65 -2.70
N TYR A 117 -1.25 1.56 -2.57
CA TYR A 117 -2.70 1.64 -2.41
C TYR A 117 -3.27 0.43 -1.68
N THR A 118 -4.41 0.60 -1.05
CA THR A 118 -5.20 -0.51 -0.48
C THR A 118 -6.11 -1.13 -1.54
N ASP A 119 -6.48 -2.39 -1.33
CA ASP A 119 -7.30 -3.20 -2.23
C ASP A 119 -8.62 -2.53 -2.64
N GLY A 120 -9.26 -1.77 -1.73
CA GLY A 120 -10.47 -1.02 -2.02
C GLY A 120 -10.39 -0.10 -3.24
N LEU A 121 -9.17 0.26 -3.72
CA LEU A 121 -9.02 1.06 -4.94
C LEU A 121 -9.41 0.31 -6.21
N LEU A 122 -9.06 -0.96 -6.32
CA LEU A 122 -9.18 -1.75 -7.55
C LEU A 122 -10.02 -3.02 -7.40
N GLU A 123 -10.40 -3.39 -6.18
CA GLU A 123 -11.28 -4.54 -5.98
C GLU A 123 -12.68 -4.29 -6.54
N SER A 124 -13.15 -5.27 -7.27
CA SER A 124 -14.51 -5.33 -7.78
C SER A 124 -14.98 -6.76 -7.76
N ARG A 125 -16.24 -6.98 -7.41
CA ARG A 125 -16.88 -8.31 -7.48
C ARG A 125 -16.95 -8.88 -8.90
N SER A 126 -16.69 -8.05 -9.91
CA SER A 126 -16.65 -8.45 -11.32
C SER A 126 -15.23 -8.38 -11.83
N GLN A 127 -14.69 -9.51 -12.28
CA GLN A 127 -13.35 -9.60 -12.87
C GLN A 127 -13.18 -8.68 -14.10
N THR A 128 -14.23 -8.51 -14.90
CA THR A 128 -14.25 -7.60 -16.05
C THR A 128 -14.16 -6.14 -15.62
N ARG A 129 -14.83 -5.77 -14.52
CA ARG A 129 -14.74 -4.41 -13.97
C ARG A 129 -13.37 -4.13 -13.38
N ALA A 130 -12.79 -5.08 -12.65
CA ALA A 130 -11.44 -4.94 -12.10
C ALA A 130 -10.40 -4.67 -13.21
N GLN A 131 -10.47 -5.38 -14.35
CA GLN A 131 -9.59 -5.13 -15.50
C GLN A 131 -9.82 -3.74 -16.12
N LEU A 132 -11.08 -3.30 -16.22
CA LEU A 132 -11.40 -1.97 -16.69
C LEU A 132 -10.83 -0.89 -15.77
N TYR A 133 -11.00 -1.04 -14.46
CA TYR A 133 -10.47 -0.10 -13.48
C TYR A 133 -8.96 0.00 -13.53
N HIS A 134 -8.26 -1.12 -13.71
CA HIS A 134 -6.81 -1.12 -13.92
C HIS A 134 -6.42 -0.26 -15.11
N HIS A 135 -7.06 -0.47 -16.25
CA HIS A 135 -6.75 0.27 -17.48
C HIS A 135 -7.08 1.77 -17.36
N GLU A 136 -8.24 2.11 -16.82
CA GLU A 136 -8.65 3.51 -16.62
C GLU A 136 -7.70 4.24 -15.67
N LEU A 137 -7.31 3.60 -14.55
CA LEU A 137 -6.38 4.16 -13.61
C LEU A 137 -4.98 4.35 -14.21
N GLU A 138 -4.50 3.39 -15.00
CA GLU A 138 -3.24 3.51 -15.73
C GLU A 138 -3.23 4.73 -16.65
N GLN A 139 -4.29 4.93 -17.44
CA GLN A 139 -4.42 6.10 -18.32
C GLN A 139 -4.47 7.41 -17.52
N LEU A 140 -5.20 7.42 -16.40
CA LEU A 140 -5.28 8.58 -15.51
C LEU A 140 -3.92 8.96 -14.93
N LEU A 141 -3.16 7.96 -14.46
CA LEU A 141 -1.83 8.17 -13.87
C LEU A 141 -0.85 8.75 -14.90
N LEU A 142 -0.84 8.22 -16.12
CA LEU A 142 -0.02 8.75 -17.22
C LEU A 142 -0.43 10.18 -17.59
N ALA A 143 -1.72 10.45 -17.72
CA ALA A 143 -2.24 11.76 -18.08
C ALA A 143 -1.95 12.85 -17.02
N THR A 144 -1.77 12.45 -15.76
CA THR A 144 -1.51 13.37 -14.64
C THR A 144 -0.05 13.46 -14.25
N LEU A 145 0.86 12.71 -14.88
CA LEU A 145 2.27 12.62 -14.46
C LEU A 145 3.00 13.99 -14.56
N SER A 146 2.66 14.82 -15.56
CA SER A 146 3.22 16.16 -15.72
C SER A 146 2.58 17.24 -14.82
N GLN A 147 1.53 16.87 -14.06
CA GLN A 147 0.84 17.78 -13.16
C GLN A 147 1.44 17.70 -11.74
N PRO A 148 1.23 18.73 -10.88
CA PRO A 148 1.57 18.61 -9.46
C PRO A 148 0.96 17.36 -8.82
N ILE A 149 1.70 16.72 -7.93
CA ILE A 149 1.30 15.45 -7.30
C ILE A 149 -0.06 15.53 -6.59
N GLU A 150 -0.38 16.68 -6.02
CA GLU A 150 -1.68 16.94 -5.37
C GLU A 150 -2.84 16.93 -6.37
N GLN A 151 -2.60 17.34 -7.61
CA GLN A 151 -3.62 17.29 -8.66
C GLN A 151 -3.83 15.84 -9.13
N ALA A 152 -2.77 15.06 -9.25
CA ALA A 152 -2.86 13.63 -9.53
C ALA A 152 -3.64 12.89 -8.44
N ALA A 153 -3.35 13.16 -7.17
CA ALA A 153 -4.08 12.57 -6.04
C ALA A 153 -5.58 12.93 -6.07
N ARG A 154 -5.91 14.18 -6.35
CA ARG A 154 -7.32 14.61 -6.50
C ARG A 154 -8.02 13.95 -7.69
N ALA A 155 -7.32 13.78 -8.81
CA ALA A 155 -7.88 13.11 -9.98
C ALA A 155 -8.20 11.63 -9.69
N ILE A 156 -7.33 10.93 -8.95
CA ILE A 156 -7.60 9.55 -8.49
C ILE A 156 -8.84 9.52 -7.58
N ALA A 157 -8.94 10.41 -6.62
CA ALA A 157 -10.09 10.47 -5.73
C ALA A 157 -11.40 10.73 -6.49
N GLN A 158 -11.40 11.68 -7.43
CA GLN A 158 -12.57 11.98 -8.26
C GLN A 158 -12.97 10.80 -9.17
N TRP A 159 -11.99 10.12 -9.76
CA TRP A 159 -12.21 8.91 -10.55
C TRP A 159 -12.86 7.81 -9.70
N PHE A 160 -12.32 7.57 -8.49
CA PHE A 160 -12.86 6.59 -7.55
C PHE A 160 -14.31 6.91 -7.14
N ASP A 161 -14.58 8.16 -6.76
CA ASP A 161 -15.93 8.62 -6.39
C ASP A 161 -16.92 8.44 -7.54
N HIS A 162 -16.49 8.70 -8.78
CA HIS A 162 -17.32 8.50 -9.97
C HIS A 162 -17.68 7.03 -10.19
N LEU A 163 -16.71 6.12 -10.01
CA LEU A 163 -16.94 4.68 -10.17
C LEU A 163 -17.93 4.11 -9.16
N HIS A 164 -17.88 4.59 -7.94
CA HIS A 164 -18.70 4.07 -6.82
C HIS A 164 -19.99 4.85 -6.58
N GLY A 165 -20.26 5.92 -7.35
CA GLY A 165 -21.47 6.73 -7.19
C GLY A 165 -21.65 7.32 -5.79
N GLY A 166 -20.53 7.58 -5.09
CA GLY A 166 -20.52 8.17 -3.74
C GLY A 166 -20.69 7.16 -2.59
N THR A 167 -20.83 5.88 -2.86
CA THR A 167 -20.92 4.81 -1.84
C THR A 167 -19.91 3.71 -2.13
N PRO A 168 -18.63 3.88 -1.73
CA PRO A 168 -17.62 2.86 -1.92
C PRO A 168 -17.97 1.57 -1.14
N GLU A 169 -17.63 0.42 -1.71
CA GLU A 169 -17.83 -0.89 -1.06
C GLU A 169 -16.81 -1.12 0.06
N ASP A 170 -15.64 -0.46 -0.02
CA ASP A 170 -14.55 -0.54 0.96
C ASP A 170 -13.79 0.79 1.07
N ASP A 171 -13.00 0.93 2.15
CA ASP A 171 -12.17 2.11 2.38
C ASP A 171 -10.96 2.11 1.42
N MET A 172 -10.69 3.25 0.80
CA MET A 172 -9.60 3.45 -0.13
C MET A 172 -8.51 4.34 0.47
N THR A 173 -7.27 3.87 0.39
CA THR A 173 -6.08 4.68 0.69
C THR A 173 -5.13 4.64 -0.51
N VAL A 174 -4.63 5.80 -0.90
CA VAL A 174 -3.59 5.94 -1.92
C VAL A 174 -2.48 6.84 -1.39
N VAL A 175 -1.24 6.39 -1.57
CA VAL A 175 -0.03 7.17 -1.29
C VAL A 175 0.72 7.32 -2.59
N LEU A 176 0.94 8.55 -3.03
CA LEU A 176 1.81 8.90 -4.15
C LEU A 176 3.13 9.45 -3.61
N ILE A 177 4.22 8.95 -4.16
CA ILE A 177 5.59 9.37 -3.83
C ILE A 177 6.24 9.83 -5.13
N GLU A 178 6.81 11.01 -5.14
CA GLU A 178 7.51 11.59 -6.29
C GLU A 178 8.91 12.04 -5.89
N HIS A 179 9.89 11.75 -6.74
CA HIS A 179 11.22 12.32 -6.59
C HIS A 179 11.24 13.72 -7.21
N VAL A 180 11.44 14.72 -6.35
CA VAL A 180 11.60 16.12 -6.77
C VAL A 180 13.08 16.44 -6.84
N SER A 181 13.58 16.76 -8.04
CA SER A 181 14.96 17.25 -8.20
C SER A 181 15.12 18.57 -7.46
N THR A 182 15.94 18.58 -6.42
CA THR A 182 16.39 19.86 -5.83
C THR A 182 17.35 20.51 -6.81
N ALA A 183 16.92 21.65 -7.36
CA ALA A 183 17.75 22.48 -8.24
C ALA A 183 18.92 23.10 -7.48
#